data_abeb94ff0e2a8aea45392e6779f05c10
#
_entry.id   abeb94ff0e2a8aea45392e6779f05c10
#
_cell.length_a   1.000
_cell.length_b   1.000
_cell.length_c   1.000
_cell.angle_alpha   90.00
_cell.angle_beta   90.00
_cell.angle_gamma   90.00
#
_symmetry.space_group_name_H-M   'P 1'
#
loop_
_entity.id
_entity.type
_entity.pdbx_description
1 polymer ?
#
loop_
_entity_poly.entity_id
_entity_poly.type
_entity_poly.pdbx_seq_one_letter_code
_entity_poly.pdbx_strand_id
1 'polypeptide(L)'
;MILKIADWIFDVDLERTAAYSDREAAEHCDCDHCRNFYLGVDAICPELRCFLGQFGIHPEAPDRMSPIGYSAQRIDYDPMYYVFGRIIRYGNSKLSAGDVEIIPASCDALFEEGTVFSLSVAGLSLPWILDVPFDSWIFQQNEETDLPQ
;
A
#
# COMPACT_ATOMS: atom_id res chain seq x y z
N MET A 1 -9.66 12.72 -14.43
CA MET A 1 -9.01 11.92 -15.50
C MET A 1 -9.57 10.51 -15.47
N ILE A 2 -10.01 10.04 -16.60
CA ILE A 2 -10.52 8.66 -16.69
C ILE A 2 -9.36 7.72 -16.97
N LEU A 3 -9.21 6.73 -16.11
CA LEU A 3 -8.17 5.70 -16.20
C LEU A 3 -8.84 4.36 -16.38
N LYS A 4 -8.46 3.64 -17.42
CA LYS A 4 -8.98 2.30 -17.72
C LYS A 4 -7.85 1.31 -17.58
N ILE A 5 -8.03 0.30 -16.72
CA ILE A 5 -7.08 -0.78 -16.54
C ILE A 5 -7.87 -2.08 -16.63
N ALA A 6 -7.58 -2.90 -17.64
CA ALA A 6 -8.37 -4.10 -17.96
C ALA A 6 -9.85 -3.70 -18.09
N ASP A 7 -10.75 -4.36 -17.36
CA ASP A 7 -12.18 -4.02 -17.38
C ASP A 7 -12.61 -3.08 -16.25
N TRP A 8 -11.64 -2.48 -15.55
CA TRP A 8 -11.89 -1.48 -14.50
C TRP A 8 -11.84 -0.08 -15.09
N ILE A 9 -12.71 0.80 -14.60
CA ILE A 9 -12.71 2.22 -14.98
C ILE A 9 -12.74 3.08 -13.72
N PHE A 10 -11.77 4.02 -13.64
CA PHE A 10 -11.61 4.91 -12.51
C PHE A 10 -11.71 6.36 -12.99
N ASP A 11 -12.30 7.21 -12.16
CA ASP A 11 -12.16 8.66 -12.32
C ASP A 11 -11.18 9.13 -11.24
N VAL A 12 -10.01 9.59 -11.64
CA VAL A 12 -8.91 9.93 -10.75
C VAL A 12 -8.60 11.41 -10.82
N ASP A 13 -8.58 12.07 -9.64
CA ASP A 13 -8.02 13.40 -9.52
C ASP A 13 -6.51 13.24 -9.30
N LEU A 14 -5.77 13.18 -10.40
CA LEU A 14 -4.35 12.86 -10.38
C LEU A 14 -3.54 13.89 -9.59
N GLU A 15 -3.82 15.17 -9.81
CA GLU A 15 -3.10 16.26 -9.16
C GLU A 15 -3.29 16.24 -7.64
N ARG A 16 -4.55 16.05 -7.19
CA ARG A 16 -4.87 16.00 -5.77
C ARG A 16 -4.29 14.76 -5.10
N THR A 17 -4.36 13.62 -5.78
CA THR A 17 -3.78 12.37 -5.27
C THR A 17 -2.26 12.49 -5.14
N ALA A 18 -1.59 13.07 -6.13
CA ALA A 18 -0.14 13.25 -6.09
C ALA A 18 0.27 14.18 -4.94
N ALA A 19 -0.45 15.29 -4.74
CA ALA A 19 -0.15 16.21 -3.64
C ALA A 19 -0.32 15.54 -2.28
N TYR A 20 -1.37 14.74 -2.12
CA TYR A 20 -1.62 13.99 -0.89
C TYR A 20 -0.53 12.94 -0.66
N SER A 21 -0.14 12.20 -1.69
CA SER A 21 0.90 11.18 -1.60
C SER A 21 2.25 11.81 -1.22
N ASP A 22 2.57 12.98 -1.75
CA ASP A 22 3.80 13.71 -1.41
C ASP A 22 3.82 14.09 0.08
N ARG A 23 2.68 14.53 0.63
CA ARG A 23 2.56 14.86 2.06
C ARG A 23 2.74 13.62 2.94
N GLU A 24 2.12 12.52 2.57
CA GLU A 24 2.24 11.26 3.30
C GLU A 24 3.68 10.74 3.29
N ALA A 25 4.37 10.86 2.15
CA ALA A 25 5.77 10.46 2.05
C ALA A 25 6.67 11.29 2.97
N ALA A 26 6.34 12.57 3.21
CA ALA A 26 7.11 13.45 4.08
C ALA A 26 6.87 13.18 5.57
N GLU A 27 5.75 12.56 5.93
CA GLU A 27 5.32 12.37 7.32
C GLU A 27 5.29 10.90 7.76
N HIS A 28 6.00 10.02 7.05
CA HIS A 28 5.95 8.58 7.33
C HIS A 28 6.62 8.20 8.66
N CYS A 29 6.26 7.02 9.17
CA CYS A 29 6.83 6.44 10.37
C CYS A 29 8.29 6.05 10.18
N ASP A 30 9.12 6.25 11.20
CA ASP A 30 10.56 5.94 11.17
C ASP A 30 10.92 4.62 11.87
N CYS A 31 9.96 3.80 12.28
CA CYS A 31 10.27 2.52 12.90
C CYS A 31 10.95 1.57 11.91
N ASP A 32 11.64 0.55 12.43
CA ASP A 32 12.49 -0.30 11.60
C ASP A 32 11.71 -1.04 10.52
N HIS A 33 10.54 -1.60 10.83
CA HIS A 33 9.79 -2.32 9.82
C HIS A 33 9.24 -1.39 8.73
N CYS A 34 8.89 -0.15 9.07
CA CYS A 34 8.48 0.84 8.08
C CYS A 34 9.66 1.27 7.22
N ARG A 35 10.82 1.51 7.83
CA ARG A 35 12.04 1.86 7.09
C ARG A 35 12.43 0.75 6.13
N ASN A 36 12.33 -0.50 6.56
CA ASN A 36 12.59 -1.64 5.68
C ASN A 36 11.64 -1.65 4.48
N PHE A 37 10.37 -1.33 4.71
CA PHE A 37 9.38 -1.22 3.64
C PHE A 37 9.77 -0.14 2.63
N TYR A 38 10.07 1.08 3.09
CA TYR A 38 10.41 2.19 2.20
C TYR A 38 11.63 1.92 1.34
N LEU A 39 12.64 1.28 1.94
CA LEU A 39 13.89 0.98 1.22
C LEU A 39 13.75 -0.21 0.27
N GLY A 40 12.88 -1.15 0.61
CA GLY A 40 12.78 -2.42 -0.14
C GLY A 40 11.71 -2.45 -1.22
N VAL A 41 10.63 -1.70 -1.07
CA VAL A 41 9.47 -1.85 -1.96
C VAL A 41 9.81 -1.57 -3.41
N ASP A 42 10.59 -0.56 -3.67
CA ASP A 42 10.94 -0.14 -5.02
C ASP A 42 11.96 -1.08 -5.67
N ALA A 43 12.90 -1.57 -4.87
CA ALA A 43 13.93 -2.48 -5.37
C ALA A 43 13.38 -3.88 -5.71
N ILE A 44 12.38 -4.35 -4.93
CA ILE A 44 11.86 -5.71 -5.06
C ILE A 44 10.64 -5.77 -5.98
N CYS A 45 9.85 -4.72 -6.02
CA CYS A 45 8.64 -4.70 -6.84
C CYS A 45 8.50 -3.38 -7.61
N PRO A 46 9.39 -3.15 -8.61
CA PRO A 46 9.32 -1.91 -9.40
C PRO A 46 8.01 -1.79 -10.18
N GLU A 47 7.33 -2.90 -10.48
CA GLU A 47 6.04 -2.91 -11.15
C GLU A 47 4.97 -2.21 -10.30
N LEU A 48 5.09 -2.27 -8.99
CA LEU A 48 4.18 -1.58 -8.08
C LEU A 48 4.30 -0.06 -8.23
N ARG A 49 5.52 0.45 -8.38
CA ARG A 49 5.73 1.88 -8.65
C ARG A 49 5.06 2.30 -9.95
N CYS A 50 5.22 1.51 -11.00
CA CYS A 50 4.59 1.80 -12.30
C CYS A 50 3.07 1.78 -12.19
N PHE A 51 2.51 0.81 -11.49
CA PHE A 51 1.06 0.69 -11.31
C PHE A 51 0.50 1.88 -10.52
N LEU A 52 1.05 2.12 -9.33
CA LEU A 52 0.59 3.19 -8.45
C LEU A 52 0.84 4.58 -9.03
N GLY A 53 1.88 4.73 -9.85
CA GLY A 53 2.20 5.97 -10.52
C GLY A 53 1.10 6.44 -11.46
N GLN A 54 0.31 5.54 -12.02
CA GLN A 54 -0.85 5.89 -12.86
C GLN A 54 -1.89 6.67 -12.06
N PHE A 55 -1.94 6.47 -10.75
CA PHE A 55 -2.86 7.15 -9.83
C PHE A 55 -2.22 8.34 -9.12
N GLY A 56 -0.93 8.60 -9.37
CA GLY A 56 -0.19 9.67 -8.69
C GLY A 56 0.37 9.29 -7.32
N ILE A 57 0.49 8.00 -7.03
CA ILE A 57 0.88 7.50 -5.71
C ILE A 57 2.34 7.04 -5.72
N HIS A 58 3.06 7.41 -4.65
CA HIS A 58 4.38 6.85 -4.33
C HIS A 58 4.21 5.57 -3.52
N PRO A 59 4.82 4.44 -3.92
CA PRO A 59 4.69 3.19 -3.16
C PRO A 59 5.14 3.30 -1.71
N GLU A 60 6.10 4.16 -1.41
CA GLU A 60 6.64 4.37 -0.07
C GLU A 60 5.76 5.26 0.82
N ALA A 61 4.58 5.65 0.34
CA ALA A 61 3.66 6.52 1.08
C ALA A 61 2.28 5.86 1.30
N PRO A 62 2.22 4.66 1.92
CA PRO A 62 0.93 4.03 2.20
C PRO A 62 0.18 4.78 3.29
N ASP A 63 -1.14 4.79 3.20
CA ASP A 63 -2.01 5.34 4.24
C ASP A 63 -2.13 4.39 5.43
N ARG A 64 -2.11 3.10 5.15
CA ARG A 64 -2.04 2.05 6.16
C ARG A 64 -1.06 1.00 5.69
N MET A 65 -0.29 0.47 6.61
CA MET A 65 0.63 -0.61 6.33
C MET A 65 0.98 -1.28 7.64
N SER A 66 0.91 -2.60 7.66
CA SER A 66 1.30 -3.40 8.80
C SER A 66 2.13 -4.57 8.35
N PRO A 67 3.11 -5.00 9.17
CA PRO A 67 3.74 -6.29 8.94
C PRO A 67 2.74 -7.38 9.35
N ILE A 68 2.44 -8.31 8.45
CA ILE A 68 1.44 -9.36 8.68
C ILE A 68 2.04 -10.76 8.83
N GLY A 69 3.33 -10.91 8.55
CA GLY A 69 4.01 -12.18 8.70
C GLY A 69 5.51 -12.03 8.55
N TYR A 70 6.25 -12.97 9.14
CA TYR A 70 7.70 -13.02 9.02
C TYR A 70 8.12 -14.46 8.85
N SER A 71 8.93 -14.73 7.85
CA SER A 71 9.43 -16.07 7.56
C SER A 71 10.70 -15.97 6.72
N ALA A 72 11.73 -16.76 7.06
CA ALA A 72 12.97 -16.86 6.28
C ALA A 72 13.59 -15.48 5.98
N GLN A 73 13.63 -14.60 6.97
CA GLN A 73 14.16 -13.23 6.88
C GLN A 73 13.43 -12.35 5.86
N ARG A 74 12.16 -12.64 5.62
CA ARG A 74 11.27 -11.83 4.81
C ARG A 74 10.06 -11.41 5.64
N ILE A 75 9.54 -10.24 5.34
CA ILE A 75 8.34 -9.70 5.98
C ILE A 75 7.27 -9.53 4.93
N ASP A 76 6.06 -10.01 5.24
CA ASP A 76 4.88 -9.78 4.44
C ASP A 76 4.21 -8.50 4.91
N TYR A 77 3.87 -7.62 3.97
CA TYR A 77 3.24 -6.33 4.23
C TYR A 77 1.89 -6.24 3.52
N ASP A 78 0.99 -5.42 4.06
CA ASP A 78 -0.33 -5.16 3.49
C ASP A 78 -0.58 -3.66 3.29
N PRO A 79 0.19 -2.98 2.44
CA PRO A 79 -0.01 -1.54 2.25
C PRO A 79 -1.36 -1.24 1.61
N MET A 80 -1.95 -0.11 2.00
CA MET A 80 -3.19 0.40 1.43
C MET A 80 -3.02 1.89 1.15
N TYR A 81 -3.53 2.32 0.01
CA TYR A 81 -3.38 3.68 -0.50
C TYR A 81 -4.73 4.27 -0.83
N TYR A 82 -4.94 5.55 -0.48
CA TYR A 82 -6.13 6.28 -0.91
C TYR A 82 -5.87 7.00 -2.24
N VAL A 83 -6.89 6.99 -3.09
CA VAL A 83 -6.90 7.73 -4.37
C VAL A 83 -8.07 8.68 -4.33
N PHE A 84 -7.84 9.96 -4.62
CA PHE A 84 -8.93 10.93 -4.76
C PHE A 84 -9.64 10.71 -6.08
N GLY A 85 -10.95 10.44 -5.99
CA GLY A 85 -11.77 10.06 -7.12
C GLY A 85 -12.75 8.97 -6.77
N ARG A 86 -13.16 8.20 -7.78
CA ARG A 86 -14.13 7.13 -7.57
C ARG A 86 -13.91 6.00 -8.57
N ILE A 87 -14.39 4.82 -8.22
CA ILE A 87 -14.45 3.68 -9.13
C ILE A 87 -15.74 3.82 -9.92
N ILE A 88 -15.63 4.07 -11.23
CA ILE A 88 -16.79 4.20 -12.11
C ILE A 88 -17.34 2.82 -12.45
N ARG A 89 -16.45 1.87 -12.74
CA ARG A 89 -16.84 0.52 -13.10
C ARG A 89 -15.93 -0.50 -12.43
N TYR A 90 -16.53 -1.39 -11.67
CA TYR A 90 -15.82 -2.53 -11.10
C TYR A 90 -15.61 -3.58 -12.17
N GLY A 91 -14.38 -4.05 -12.33
CA GLY A 91 -14.06 -5.12 -13.26
C GLY A 91 -14.13 -6.49 -12.59
N ASN A 92 -14.09 -7.53 -13.43
CA ASN A 92 -13.99 -8.92 -12.98
C ASN A 92 -12.56 -9.44 -13.02
N SER A 93 -11.68 -8.75 -13.75
CA SER A 93 -10.28 -9.14 -13.85
C SER A 93 -9.52 -8.77 -12.58
N LYS A 94 -8.62 -9.66 -12.16
CA LYS A 94 -7.67 -9.32 -11.10
C LYS A 94 -6.66 -8.32 -11.63
N LEU A 95 -6.38 -7.30 -10.83
CA LEU A 95 -5.32 -6.36 -11.14
C LEU A 95 -4.06 -6.80 -10.42
N SER A 96 -2.93 -6.74 -11.11
CA SER A 96 -1.66 -7.15 -10.53
C SER A 96 -0.54 -6.23 -10.97
N ALA A 97 0.50 -6.17 -10.15
CA ALA A 97 1.73 -5.45 -10.44
C ALA A 97 2.89 -6.38 -10.06
N GLY A 98 3.51 -7.02 -11.05
CA GLY A 98 4.45 -8.10 -10.79
C GLY A 98 3.76 -9.25 -10.06
N ASP A 99 4.29 -9.64 -8.91
CA ASP A 99 3.78 -10.77 -8.12
C ASP A 99 2.71 -10.39 -7.11
N VAL A 100 2.32 -9.11 -7.04
CA VAL A 100 1.33 -8.66 -6.06
C VAL A 100 -0.01 -8.40 -6.72
N GLU A 101 -1.07 -8.58 -5.95
CA GLU A 101 -2.44 -8.29 -6.39
C GLU A 101 -2.87 -6.92 -5.87
N ILE A 102 -3.54 -6.15 -6.73
CA ILE A 102 -4.08 -4.83 -6.36
C ILE A 102 -5.60 -4.98 -6.25
N ILE A 103 -6.15 -4.59 -5.12
CA ILE A 103 -7.58 -4.74 -4.82
C ILE A 103 -8.20 -3.36 -4.61
N PRO A 104 -8.87 -2.80 -5.65
CA PRO A 104 -9.58 -1.53 -5.47
C PRO A 104 -10.87 -1.74 -4.68
N ALA A 105 -11.23 -0.75 -3.86
CA ALA A 105 -12.47 -0.78 -3.11
C ALA A 105 -13.01 0.62 -2.90
N SER A 106 -14.32 0.79 -2.95
CA SER A 106 -14.97 2.03 -2.56
C SER A 106 -14.76 2.26 -1.07
N CYS A 107 -14.65 3.51 -0.68
CA CYS A 107 -14.33 3.89 0.67
C CYS A 107 -15.33 4.95 1.17
N ASP A 108 -15.81 4.77 2.40
CA ASP A 108 -16.72 5.73 3.04
C ASP A 108 -15.96 6.82 3.80
N ALA A 109 -14.62 6.82 3.74
CA ALA A 109 -13.82 7.84 4.40
C ALA A 109 -14.13 9.22 3.81
N LEU A 110 -14.30 10.20 4.71
CA LEU A 110 -14.54 11.58 4.33
C LEU A 110 -13.27 12.37 4.49
N PHE A 111 -12.84 13.00 3.42
CA PHE A 111 -11.71 13.91 3.40
C PHE A 111 -12.21 15.30 3.03
N GLU A 112 -11.58 16.33 3.58
CA GLU A 112 -11.90 17.71 3.21
C GLU A 112 -11.71 17.94 1.70
N GLU A 113 -10.74 17.24 1.12
CA GLU A 113 -10.38 17.36 -0.29
C GLU A 113 -11.36 16.63 -1.23
N GLY A 114 -12.24 15.77 -0.71
CA GLY A 114 -13.24 15.08 -1.54
C GLY A 114 -13.36 13.59 -1.26
N THR A 115 -14.01 12.88 -2.17
CA THR A 115 -14.23 11.43 -2.06
C THR A 115 -12.97 10.67 -2.46
N VAL A 116 -12.78 9.51 -1.84
CA VAL A 116 -11.65 8.63 -2.11
C VAL A 116 -12.12 7.20 -2.33
N PHE A 117 -11.28 6.42 -2.98
CA PHE A 117 -11.34 4.96 -2.96
C PHE A 117 -9.98 4.43 -2.54
N SER A 118 -9.90 3.15 -2.21
CA SER A 118 -8.65 2.55 -1.74
C SER A 118 -8.10 1.55 -2.74
N LEU A 119 -6.77 1.43 -2.75
CA LEU A 119 -6.04 0.37 -3.43
C LEU A 119 -5.28 -0.39 -2.35
N SER A 120 -5.65 -1.65 -2.13
CA SER A 120 -4.94 -2.53 -1.21
C SER A 120 -4.00 -3.44 -1.99
N VAL A 121 -2.82 -3.70 -1.44
CA VAL A 121 -1.81 -4.56 -2.07
C VAL A 121 -1.73 -5.86 -1.27
N ALA A 122 -1.92 -6.98 -1.95
CA ALA A 122 -1.85 -8.30 -1.35
C ALA A 122 -0.69 -9.09 -1.92
N GLY A 123 -0.03 -9.87 -1.07
CA GLY A 123 1.07 -10.74 -1.50
C GLY A 123 2.42 -10.07 -1.57
N LEU A 124 2.59 -8.91 -0.95
CA LEU A 124 3.88 -8.22 -0.95
C LEU A 124 4.78 -8.78 0.16
N SER A 125 5.88 -9.39 -0.24
CA SER A 125 6.88 -9.95 0.68
C SER A 125 8.24 -9.33 0.37
N LEU A 126 8.86 -8.71 1.38
CA LEU A 126 10.13 -8.01 1.22
C LEU A 126 11.20 -8.63 2.11
N PRO A 127 12.44 -8.75 1.64
CA PRO A 127 13.54 -9.18 2.51
C PRO A 127 13.82 -8.13 3.57
N TRP A 128 14.37 -8.59 4.70
CA TRP A 128 14.88 -7.67 5.72
C TRP A 128 16.26 -7.19 5.27
N ILE A 129 16.36 -5.91 4.93
CA ILE A 129 17.57 -5.32 4.35
C ILE A 129 18.28 -4.31 5.25
N LEU A 130 17.71 -4.02 6.42
CA LEU A 130 18.33 -3.11 7.37
C LEU A 130 19.52 -3.78 8.07
N ASP A 131 20.51 -2.96 8.49
CA ASP A 131 21.69 -3.41 9.23
C ASP A 131 21.40 -3.70 10.71
N VAL A 132 20.16 -3.56 11.15
CA VAL A 132 19.75 -3.88 12.51
C VAL A 132 19.07 -5.25 12.54
N PRO A 133 19.17 -6.00 13.66
CA PRO A 133 18.47 -7.28 13.76
C PRO A 133 16.96 -7.10 13.64
N PHE A 134 16.31 -8.05 12.98
CA PHE A 134 14.85 -8.06 12.92
C PHE A 134 14.29 -8.29 14.33
N ASP A 135 13.36 -7.43 14.76
CA ASP A 135 12.68 -7.56 16.03
C ASP A 135 11.32 -8.21 15.83
N SER A 136 11.20 -9.48 16.23
CA SER A 136 9.95 -10.21 16.11
C SER A 136 8.92 -9.83 17.18
N TRP A 137 9.27 -8.93 18.08
CA TRP A 137 8.41 -8.50 19.19
C TRP A 137 7.05 -7.97 18.73
N ILE A 138 7.01 -7.30 17.58
CA ILE A 138 5.76 -6.78 17.01
C ILE A 138 4.75 -7.91 16.81
N PHE A 139 5.20 -9.04 16.27
CA PHE A 139 4.33 -10.19 16.04
C PHE A 139 3.93 -10.86 17.37
N GLN A 140 4.86 -10.92 18.33
CA GLN A 140 4.58 -11.46 19.66
C GLN A 140 3.52 -10.64 20.38
N GLN A 141 3.58 -9.31 20.28
CA GLN A 141 2.56 -8.44 20.86
C GLN A 141 1.19 -8.69 20.25
N ASN A 142 1.11 -8.84 18.93
CA ASN A 142 -0.14 -9.11 18.25
C ASN A 142 -0.72 -10.47 18.68
N GLU A 143 0.12 -11.48 18.83
CA GLU A 143 -0.29 -12.79 19.33
C GLU A 143 -0.86 -12.71 20.74
N GLU A 144 -0.17 -11.98 21.63
CA GLU A 144 -0.66 -11.80 23.01
C GLU A 144 -2.00 -11.06 23.05
N THR A 145 -2.19 -10.08 22.16
CA THR A 145 -3.44 -9.33 22.07
C THR A 145 -4.60 -10.21 21.59
N ASP A 146 -4.31 -11.15 20.71
CA ASP A 146 -5.32 -12.03 20.11
C ASP A 146 -5.63 -13.25 20.98
N LEU A 147 -4.83 -13.53 22.02
CA LEU A 147 -5.07 -14.67 22.89
C LEU A 147 -6.27 -14.41 23.81
N PRO A 148 -7.21 -15.36 23.90
CA PRO A 148 -8.31 -15.21 24.83
C PRO A 148 -7.78 -15.23 26.26
N GLN A 149 -8.21 -14.27 27.00
CA GLN A 149 -7.85 -14.13 28.41
C GLN A 149 -8.78 -14.94 29.27
#